data_b6567e623abf5fcc5768150f65452530
#
_entry.id   b6567e623abf5fcc5768150f65452530
#
_cell.length_a   1.000
_cell.length_b   1.000
_cell.length_c   1.000
_cell.angle_alpha   90.00
_cell.angle_beta   90.00
_cell.angle_gamma   90.00
#
_symmetry.space_group_name_H-M   'P 1'
#
loop_
_entity.id
_entity.type
_entity.pdbx_description
1 polymer ?
#
loop_
_entity_poly.entity_id
_entity_poly.type
_entity_poly.pdbx_seq_one_letter_code
_entity_poly.pdbx_strand_id
1 'polypeptide(L)'
;MKINMEKIITFFWIIFLILIIIINLFFSAYLDVSEHITINKNNIIYSLGIILIGILMYEITNLINNYIEKKISSKKIKNILFAFSLIIYIVANIINIIMFTPPIVGDQIHAYNLAQTFYNGNLEEFLPNLTYAGIPLSSYMQKYHQQISLAFVFSIFFRIIHFDDIGILRVLNIVGNILTYIALYKIMNKLSKDYKVNKILGIILILTFIPLILLNTFIYGDLLSLGLSLFSIYFIMKYTETRKLVYPISASIFMMIAYMMRMNCLIYIIATVIYLILDIIKNYKINTKKEKIIQCLIIILYIILSMIPTTLVQKYYLKKYNLKQEEAYPNISYFLMAMEESWRENGWYNEDIGEYALKNTENAKIEYPEKIKERLKYFINNPGYTIDFYFKKVASMWAENTYSSVRSNIGDEDEAKKIYEPLACYEKAMLMLSSVCCLITIIKNKNNLSLDLIFLITIFIGGFAFHILWEAKSRYIIPYIVVLIPIASIIIDRKEIMKKDKIKLLDEK
;
A
#
# COMPACT_ATOMS: atom_id res chain seq x y z
N MET A 1 21.80 21.46 -1.42
CA MET A 1 20.86 20.47 -2.02
C MET A 1 19.99 19.77 -1.00
N LYS A 2 20.49 19.27 0.14
CA LYS A 2 19.74 18.57 1.19
C LYS A 2 18.56 19.38 1.76
N ILE A 3 18.81 20.65 2.13
CA ILE A 3 17.77 21.54 2.72
C ILE A 3 16.59 21.77 1.77
N ASN A 4 16.85 21.83 0.46
CA ASN A 4 15.78 22.03 -0.51
C ASN A 4 14.92 20.78 -0.71
N MET A 5 15.51 19.57 -0.68
CA MET A 5 14.76 18.32 -0.86
C MET A 5 13.84 18.01 0.33
N GLU A 6 14.33 18.17 1.56
CA GLU A 6 13.49 17.99 2.76
C GLU A 6 12.30 18.98 2.77
N LYS A 7 12.52 20.22 2.34
CA LYS A 7 11.44 21.24 2.22
C LYS A 7 10.41 20.87 1.17
N ILE A 8 10.85 20.37 0.01
CA ILE A 8 9.95 19.95 -1.09
C ILE A 8 9.09 18.76 -0.63
N ILE A 9 9.72 17.74 -0.03
CA ILE A 9 9.01 16.58 0.51
C ILE A 9 7.98 17.02 1.55
N THR A 10 8.38 17.88 2.49
CA THR A 10 7.48 18.39 3.54
C THR A 10 6.32 19.20 2.96
N PHE A 11 6.57 20.00 1.93
CA PHE A 11 5.54 20.79 1.26
C PHE A 11 4.46 19.92 0.62
N PHE A 12 4.84 18.92 -0.19
CA PHE A 12 3.88 18.00 -0.80
C PHE A 12 3.13 17.18 0.23
N TRP A 13 3.82 16.72 1.28
CA TRP A 13 3.20 16.01 2.40
C TRP A 13 2.08 16.82 3.05
N ILE A 14 2.35 18.08 3.38
CA ILE A 14 1.36 18.98 4.00
C ILE A 14 0.16 19.18 3.07
N ILE A 15 0.39 19.43 1.79
CA ILE A 15 -0.69 19.65 0.80
C ILE A 15 -1.57 18.38 0.71
N PHE A 16 -0.97 17.20 0.57
CA PHE A 16 -1.74 15.97 0.40
C PHE A 16 -2.53 15.60 1.65
N LEU A 17 -1.95 15.79 2.85
CA LEU A 17 -2.70 15.58 4.09
C LEU A 17 -3.85 16.56 4.27
N ILE A 18 -3.64 17.84 3.99
CA ILE A 18 -4.71 18.86 4.04
C ILE A 18 -5.82 18.51 3.06
N LEU A 19 -5.48 18.09 1.84
CA LEU A 19 -6.46 17.67 0.84
C LEU A 19 -7.27 16.46 1.33
N ILE A 20 -6.64 15.44 1.90
CA ILE A 20 -7.33 14.27 2.47
C ILE A 20 -8.25 14.69 3.62
N ILE A 21 -7.79 15.56 4.52
CA ILE A 21 -8.60 16.06 5.64
C ILE A 21 -9.83 16.81 5.13
N ILE A 22 -9.66 17.74 4.17
CA ILE A 22 -10.76 18.50 3.59
C ILE A 22 -11.76 17.59 2.89
N ILE A 23 -11.27 16.66 2.04
CA ILE A 23 -12.15 15.74 1.32
C ILE A 23 -12.95 14.90 2.30
N ASN A 24 -12.32 14.27 3.29
CA ASN A 24 -13.02 13.41 4.25
C ASN A 24 -13.95 14.19 5.20
N LEU A 25 -13.64 15.44 5.49
CA LEU A 25 -14.52 16.29 6.31
C LEU A 25 -15.81 16.63 5.60
N PHE A 26 -15.72 17.00 4.31
CA PHE A 26 -16.86 17.53 3.58
C PHE A 26 -17.55 16.55 2.62
N PHE A 27 -16.91 15.42 2.31
CA PHE A 27 -17.42 14.46 1.32
C PHE A 27 -17.28 13.02 1.80
N SER A 28 -18.19 12.17 1.30
CA SER A 28 -18.14 10.71 1.39
C SER A 28 -18.32 10.12 0.01
N ALA A 29 -17.58 9.08 -0.32
CA ALA A 29 -17.77 8.32 -1.53
C ALA A 29 -18.35 6.94 -1.16
N TYR A 30 -19.37 6.50 -1.85
CA TYR A 30 -19.99 5.19 -1.72
C TYR A 30 -19.72 4.37 -2.95
N LEU A 31 -19.15 3.19 -2.78
CA LEU A 31 -18.87 2.22 -3.83
C LEU A 31 -19.91 1.10 -3.75
N ASP A 32 -20.79 1.00 -4.75
CA ASP A 32 -21.79 -0.06 -4.84
C ASP A 32 -21.20 -1.39 -5.33
N VAL A 33 -22.02 -2.44 -5.34
CA VAL A 33 -21.60 -3.78 -5.78
C VAL A 33 -21.27 -3.84 -7.28
N SER A 34 -21.76 -2.91 -8.09
CA SER A 34 -21.48 -2.80 -9.52
C SER A 34 -20.17 -2.08 -9.86
N GLU A 35 -19.48 -1.50 -8.89
CA GLU A 35 -18.31 -0.59 -8.98
C GLU A 35 -18.65 0.85 -9.38
N HIS A 36 -19.90 1.27 -9.35
CA HIS A 36 -20.22 2.68 -9.51
C HIS A 36 -19.96 3.43 -8.20
N ILE A 37 -19.44 4.67 -8.31
CA ILE A 37 -19.14 5.51 -7.16
C ILE A 37 -20.03 6.74 -7.14
N THR A 38 -20.66 6.96 -5.98
CA THR A 38 -21.42 8.16 -5.71
C THR A 38 -20.71 9.01 -4.67
N ILE A 39 -20.41 10.27 -5.01
CA ILE A 39 -19.78 11.24 -4.11
C ILE A 39 -20.85 12.16 -3.54
N ASN A 40 -21.01 12.14 -2.22
CA ASN A 40 -22.01 12.92 -1.48
C ASN A 40 -21.32 13.95 -0.57
N LYS A 41 -21.98 15.11 -0.39
CA LYS A 41 -21.57 16.08 0.63
C LYS A 41 -22.00 15.60 2.02
N ASN A 42 -21.08 15.66 2.97
CA ASN A 42 -21.36 15.37 4.37
C ASN A 42 -22.19 16.50 4.97
N ASN A 43 -23.20 16.17 5.78
CA ASN A 43 -23.84 17.17 6.62
C ASN A 43 -22.95 17.52 7.84
N ILE A 44 -23.23 18.66 8.48
CA ILE A 44 -22.42 19.17 9.60
C ILE A 44 -22.40 18.17 10.77
N ILE A 45 -23.54 17.53 11.08
CA ILE A 45 -23.65 16.59 12.21
C ILE A 45 -22.75 15.38 11.98
N TYR A 46 -22.75 14.83 10.76
CA TYR A 46 -21.85 13.72 10.37
C TYR A 46 -20.39 14.10 10.50
N SER A 47 -20.01 15.29 9.99
CA SER A 47 -18.62 15.80 10.08
C SER A 47 -18.17 16.00 11.52
N LEU A 48 -19.04 16.55 12.38
CA LEU A 48 -18.76 16.69 13.82
C LEU A 48 -18.65 15.33 14.52
N GLY A 49 -19.50 14.37 14.15
CA GLY A 49 -19.43 13.00 14.64
C GLY A 49 -18.08 12.32 14.35
N ILE A 50 -17.58 12.45 13.11
CA ILE A 50 -16.28 11.92 12.71
C ILE A 50 -15.14 12.55 13.53
N ILE A 51 -15.16 13.87 13.70
CA ILE A 51 -14.16 14.58 14.51
C ILE A 51 -14.21 14.09 15.96
N LEU A 52 -15.40 13.96 16.52
CA LEU A 52 -15.59 13.50 17.89
C LEU A 52 -15.05 12.09 18.11
N ILE A 53 -15.34 11.14 17.18
CA ILE A 53 -14.81 9.78 17.24
C ILE A 53 -13.27 9.82 17.22
N GLY A 54 -12.68 10.60 16.33
CA GLY A 54 -11.21 10.76 16.25
C GLY A 54 -10.60 11.30 17.55
N ILE A 55 -11.19 12.34 18.13
CA ILE A 55 -10.73 12.94 19.41
C ILE A 55 -10.86 11.91 20.55
N LEU A 56 -11.99 11.23 20.67
CA LEU A 56 -12.21 10.22 21.70
C LEU A 56 -11.19 9.07 21.60
N MET A 57 -10.93 8.59 20.41
CA MET A 57 -9.92 7.55 20.18
C MET A 57 -8.51 8.03 20.56
N TYR A 58 -8.15 9.25 20.18
CA TYR A 58 -6.86 9.84 20.56
C TYR A 58 -6.70 9.97 22.08
N GLU A 59 -7.70 10.53 22.78
CA GLU A 59 -7.66 10.71 24.23
C GLU A 59 -7.65 9.37 24.99
N ILE A 60 -8.48 8.41 24.59
CA ILE A 60 -8.49 7.07 25.20
C ILE A 60 -7.13 6.40 25.04
N THR A 61 -6.55 6.43 23.84
CA THR A 61 -5.24 5.81 23.60
C THR A 61 -4.12 6.51 24.36
N ASN A 62 -4.16 7.83 24.51
CA ASN A 62 -3.22 8.59 25.33
C ASN A 62 -3.34 8.27 26.84
N LEU A 63 -4.54 8.17 27.36
CA LEU A 63 -4.77 7.79 28.76
C LEU A 63 -4.21 6.40 29.04
N ILE A 64 -4.50 5.42 28.18
CA ILE A 64 -3.98 4.05 28.31
C ILE A 64 -2.44 4.04 28.18
N ASN A 65 -1.87 4.74 27.19
CA ASN A 65 -0.43 4.79 27.01
C ASN A 65 0.29 5.42 28.22
N ASN A 66 -0.24 6.54 28.75
CA ASN A 66 0.32 7.21 29.91
C ASN A 66 0.21 6.34 31.18
N TYR A 67 -0.89 5.59 31.34
CA TYR A 67 -1.04 4.65 32.44
C TYR A 67 -0.01 3.51 32.35
N ILE A 68 0.16 2.92 31.16
CA ILE A 68 1.14 1.86 30.90
C ILE A 68 2.57 2.37 31.12
N GLU A 69 2.93 3.56 30.62
CA GLU A 69 4.27 4.10 30.79
C GLU A 69 4.61 4.41 32.25
N LYS A 70 3.64 4.89 33.05
CA LYS A 70 3.83 5.20 34.46
C LYS A 70 3.90 3.98 35.38
N LYS A 71 3.01 2.98 35.13
CA LYS A 71 2.88 1.82 36.02
C LYS A 71 3.61 0.57 35.54
N ILE A 72 3.92 0.47 34.26
CA ILE A 72 4.46 -0.72 33.62
C ILE A 72 5.83 -0.41 33.03
N SER A 73 6.86 -0.35 33.87
CA SER A 73 8.26 -0.20 33.42
C SER A 73 8.81 -1.47 32.77
N SER A 74 8.21 -2.64 33.06
CA SER A 74 8.70 -3.93 32.61
C SER A 74 8.54 -4.16 31.10
N LYS A 75 9.67 -4.36 30.41
CA LYS A 75 9.71 -4.77 28.99
C LYS A 75 8.88 -6.03 28.74
N LYS A 76 8.81 -6.95 29.71
CA LYS A 76 8.06 -8.20 29.65
C LYS A 76 6.56 -7.95 29.45
N ILE A 77 5.98 -7.01 30.21
CA ILE A 77 4.55 -6.71 30.11
C ILE A 77 4.21 -6.05 28.78
N LYS A 78 5.09 -5.15 28.28
CA LYS A 78 4.90 -4.53 26.94
C LYS A 78 4.93 -5.59 25.83
N ASN A 79 5.77 -6.61 25.95
CA ASN A 79 5.80 -7.75 25.01
C ASN A 79 4.55 -8.62 25.13
N ILE A 80 4.00 -8.81 26.34
CA ILE A 80 2.76 -9.57 26.55
C ILE A 80 1.58 -8.84 25.91
N LEU A 81 1.48 -7.52 26.10
CA LEU A 81 0.43 -6.70 25.47
C LEU A 81 0.50 -6.77 23.93
N PHE A 82 1.70 -6.70 23.37
CA PHE A 82 1.91 -6.89 21.93
C PHE A 82 1.47 -8.28 21.47
N ALA A 83 1.88 -9.34 22.17
CA ALA A 83 1.51 -10.70 21.82
C ALA A 83 0.00 -10.93 21.91
N PHE A 84 -0.64 -10.41 22.98
CA PHE A 84 -2.08 -10.50 23.18
C PHE A 84 -2.85 -9.79 22.05
N SER A 85 -2.46 -8.55 21.71
CA SER A 85 -3.08 -7.81 20.61
C SER A 85 -2.88 -8.49 19.25
N LEU A 86 -1.72 -9.11 19.01
CA LEU A 86 -1.46 -9.90 17.80
C LEU A 86 -2.37 -11.13 17.75
N ILE A 87 -2.58 -11.82 18.87
CA ILE A 87 -3.51 -12.96 18.92
C ILE A 87 -4.94 -12.52 18.58
N ILE A 88 -5.42 -11.42 19.14
CA ILE A 88 -6.73 -10.85 18.79
C ILE A 88 -6.82 -10.60 17.27
N TYR A 89 -5.77 -10.00 16.69
CA TYR A 89 -5.73 -9.71 15.26
C TYR A 89 -5.78 -10.99 14.40
N ILE A 90 -5.03 -12.03 14.80
CA ILE A 90 -5.05 -13.33 14.13
C ILE A 90 -6.45 -13.95 14.21
N VAL A 91 -7.06 -13.96 15.40
CA VAL A 91 -8.40 -14.51 15.60
C VAL A 91 -9.43 -13.77 14.74
N ALA A 92 -9.38 -12.45 14.68
CA ALA A 92 -10.29 -11.65 13.83
C ALA A 92 -10.13 -12.01 12.34
N ASN A 93 -8.90 -12.19 11.86
CA ASN A 93 -8.62 -12.61 10.49
C ASN A 93 -9.15 -14.02 10.18
N ILE A 94 -9.02 -14.96 11.14
CA ILE A 94 -9.55 -16.34 10.99
C ILE A 94 -11.07 -16.31 10.97
N ILE A 95 -11.70 -15.57 11.88
CA ILE A 95 -13.17 -15.43 11.92
C ILE A 95 -13.68 -14.91 10.58
N ASN A 96 -13.01 -13.90 9.99
CA ASN A 96 -13.45 -13.33 8.72
C ASN A 96 -13.49 -14.36 7.59
N ILE A 97 -12.47 -15.20 7.41
CA ILE A 97 -12.47 -16.22 6.34
C ILE A 97 -13.44 -17.37 6.59
N ILE A 98 -13.87 -17.58 7.85
CA ILE A 98 -14.91 -18.56 8.21
C ILE A 98 -16.28 -17.98 7.91
N MET A 99 -16.51 -16.70 8.24
CA MET A 99 -17.80 -16.03 8.05
C MET A 99 -18.08 -15.65 6.59
N PHE A 100 -17.04 -15.22 5.87
CA PHE A 100 -17.17 -14.76 4.49
C PHE A 100 -16.41 -15.68 3.55
N THR A 101 -17.13 -16.34 2.66
CA THR A 101 -16.57 -17.22 1.62
C THR A 101 -17.03 -16.76 0.23
N PRO A 102 -16.75 -15.49 -0.16
CA PRO A 102 -17.20 -15.01 -1.46
C PRO A 102 -16.58 -15.85 -2.58
N PRO A 103 -17.32 -16.04 -3.70
CA PRO A 103 -16.73 -16.62 -4.89
C PRO A 103 -15.61 -15.73 -5.42
N ILE A 104 -14.57 -16.35 -6.00
CA ILE A 104 -13.56 -15.58 -6.72
C ILE A 104 -14.14 -15.10 -8.05
N VAL A 105 -13.82 -13.87 -8.44
CA VAL A 105 -14.35 -13.23 -9.66
C VAL A 105 -13.25 -12.50 -10.44
N GLY A 106 -13.45 -12.31 -11.73
CA GLY A 106 -12.55 -11.54 -12.58
C GLY A 106 -11.11 -12.06 -12.56
N ASP A 107 -10.18 -11.14 -12.37
CA ASP A 107 -8.73 -11.44 -12.32
C ASP A 107 -8.31 -12.48 -11.28
N GLN A 108 -9.08 -12.65 -10.21
CA GLN A 108 -8.77 -13.67 -9.19
C GLN A 108 -8.91 -15.08 -9.78
N ILE A 109 -9.92 -15.32 -10.64
CA ILE A 109 -10.13 -16.61 -11.32
C ILE A 109 -8.90 -16.93 -12.18
N HIS A 110 -8.46 -15.96 -12.97
CA HIS A 110 -7.31 -16.16 -13.87
C HIS A 110 -6.02 -16.41 -13.09
N ALA A 111 -5.74 -15.63 -12.03
CA ALA A 111 -4.56 -15.81 -11.20
C ALA A 111 -4.54 -17.18 -10.52
N TYR A 112 -5.69 -17.64 -10.01
CA TYR A 112 -5.84 -18.94 -9.38
C TYR A 112 -5.64 -20.09 -10.39
N ASN A 113 -6.33 -20.05 -11.53
CA ASN A 113 -6.21 -21.10 -12.56
C ASN A 113 -4.82 -21.17 -13.19
N LEU A 114 -4.15 -20.01 -13.40
CA LEU A 114 -2.73 -20.00 -13.79
C LEU A 114 -1.84 -20.67 -12.74
N ALA A 115 -2.09 -20.41 -11.47
CA ALA A 115 -1.32 -21.03 -10.40
C ALA A 115 -1.51 -22.55 -10.33
N GLN A 116 -2.75 -23.04 -10.51
CA GLN A 116 -3.05 -24.47 -10.60
C GLN A 116 -2.38 -25.10 -11.83
N THR A 117 -2.45 -24.44 -12.98
CA THR A 117 -1.78 -24.89 -14.21
C THR A 117 -0.26 -24.98 -14.03
N PHE A 118 0.34 -24.02 -13.35
CA PHE A 118 1.79 -24.05 -13.04
C PHE A 118 2.15 -25.13 -12.02
N TYR A 119 1.26 -25.42 -11.08
CA TYR A 119 1.41 -26.49 -10.10
C TYR A 119 1.30 -27.88 -10.72
N ASN A 120 0.21 -28.13 -11.46
CA ASN A 120 -0.11 -29.42 -12.07
C ASN A 120 0.70 -29.70 -13.35
N GLY A 121 1.21 -28.64 -14.00
CA GLY A 121 1.93 -28.76 -15.27
C GLY A 121 1.02 -29.08 -16.47
N ASN A 122 -0.30 -28.90 -16.32
CA ASN A 122 -1.28 -29.26 -17.35
C ASN A 122 -1.31 -28.25 -18.50
N LEU A 123 -0.90 -28.67 -19.69
CA LEU A 123 -0.91 -27.86 -20.92
C LEU A 123 -2.29 -27.71 -21.55
N GLU A 124 -3.23 -28.63 -21.26
CA GLU A 124 -4.58 -28.62 -21.84
C GLU A 124 -5.38 -27.40 -21.40
N GLU A 125 -5.06 -26.82 -20.23
CA GLU A 125 -5.65 -25.60 -19.72
C GLU A 125 -5.40 -24.37 -20.62
N PHE A 126 -4.43 -24.45 -21.54
CA PHE A 126 -4.13 -23.39 -22.52
C PHE A 126 -4.84 -23.56 -23.87
N LEU A 127 -5.72 -24.55 -24.00
CA LEU A 127 -6.50 -24.71 -25.22
C LEU A 127 -7.45 -23.52 -25.44
N PRO A 128 -7.61 -23.04 -26.70
CA PRO A 128 -8.38 -21.82 -26.97
C PRO A 128 -9.87 -21.90 -26.59
N ASN A 129 -10.44 -23.11 -26.52
CA ASN A 129 -11.82 -23.35 -26.14
C ASN A 129 -12.06 -23.40 -24.60
N LEU A 130 -11.00 -23.46 -23.79
CA LEU A 130 -11.11 -23.37 -22.34
C LEU A 130 -11.01 -21.90 -21.92
N THR A 131 -12.13 -21.35 -21.47
CA THR A 131 -12.23 -19.96 -21.04
C THR A 131 -12.59 -19.87 -19.58
N TYR A 132 -11.95 -18.92 -18.88
CA TYR A 132 -12.29 -18.53 -17.51
C TYR A 132 -12.75 -17.07 -17.53
N ALA A 133 -13.92 -16.77 -16.99
CA ALA A 133 -14.54 -15.45 -17.10
C ALA A 133 -14.57 -14.89 -18.55
N GLY A 134 -14.85 -15.76 -19.53
CA GLY A 134 -14.96 -15.39 -20.94
C GLY A 134 -13.66 -15.20 -21.71
N ILE A 135 -12.50 -15.37 -21.07
CA ILE A 135 -11.17 -15.17 -21.69
C ILE A 135 -10.37 -16.49 -21.62
N PRO A 136 -9.77 -16.96 -22.74
CA PRO A 136 -8.85 -18.10 -22.71
C PRO A 136 -7.64 -17.80 -21.80
N LEU A 137 -7.22 -18.79 -21.01
CA LEU A 137 -6.13 -18.62 -20.04
C LEU A 137 -4.81 -18.23 -20.71
N SER A 138 -4.54 -18.77 -21.89
CA SER A 138 -3.38 -18.39 -22.74
C SER A 138 -3.42 -16.92 -23.15
N SER A 139 -4.59 -16.43 -23.58
CA SER A 139 -4.79 -15.03 -23.97
C SER A 139 -4.62 -14.10 -22.78
N TYR A 140 -5.19 -14.44 -21.61
CA TYR A 140 -5.00 -13.65 -20.38
C TYR A 140 -3.53 -13.57 -20.00
N MET A 141 -2.81 -14.70 -19.98
CA MET A 141 -1.39 -14.75 -19.68
C MET A 141 -0.55 -13.90 -20.66
N GLN A 142 -0.90 -13.93 -21.96
CA GLN A 142 -0.21 -13.18 -23.00
C GLN A 142 -0.45 -11.66 -22.91
N LYS A 143 -1.63 -11.24 -22.43
CA LYS A 143 -1.96 -9.82 -22.23
C LYS A 143 -1.46 -9.29 -20.90
N TYR A 144 -1.57 -10.05 -19.83
CA TYR A 144 -1.28 -9.59 -18.46
C TYR A 144 -0.07 -10.30 -17.85
N HIS A 145 1.14 -9.97 -18.33
CA HIS A 145 2.39 -10.60 -17.91
C HIS A 145 2.64 -10.51 -16.40
N GLN A 146 2.16 -9.44 -15.74
CA GLN A 146 2.30 -9.28 -14.29
C GLN A 146 1.59 -10.39 -13.51
N GLN A 147 0.56 -11.01 -14.07
CA GLN A 147 -0.16 -12.12 -13.44
C GLN A 147 0.62 -13.43 -13.46
N ILE A 148 1.57 -13.58 -14.40
CA ILE A 148 2.45 -14.74 -14.46
C ILE A 148 3.27 -14.88 -13.18
N SER A 149 3.87 -13.79 -12.71
CA SER A 149 4.69 -13.82 -11.51
C SER A 149 3.87 -14.01 -10.23
N LEU A 150 2.66 -13.46 -10.16
CA LEU A 150 1.71 -13.73 -9.07
C LEU A 150 1.34 -15.21 -9.02
N ALA A 151 0.90 -15.78 -10.17
CA ALA A 151 0.54 -17.19 -10.28
C ALA A 151 1.72 -18.12 -9.97
N PHE A 152 2.94 -17.75 -10.35
CA PHE A 152 4.15 -18.49 -10.00
C PHE A 152 4.35 -18.54 -8.49
N VAL A 153 4.23 -17.42 -7.78
CA VAL A 153 4.33 -17.38 -6.31
C VAL A 153 3.26 -18.27 -5.68
N PHE A 154 2.00 -18.19 -6.12
CA PHE A 154 0.93 -19.05 -5.65
C PHE A 154 1.23 -20.53 -5.89
N SER A 155 1.74 -20.89 -7.07
CA SER A 155 2.10 -22.29 -7.39
C SER A 155 3.24 -22.83 -6.51
N ILE A 156 4.16 -21.98 -6.04
CA ILE A 156 5.19 -22.40 -5.05
C ILE A 156 4.52 -22.80 -3.74
N PHE A 157 3.54 -22.02 -3.25
CA PHE A 157 2.81 -22.38 -2.03
C PHE A 157 2.01 -23.67 -2.19
N PHE A 158 1.36 -23.88 -3.34
CA PHE A 158 0.69 -25.16 -3.63
C PHE A 158 1.67 -26.33 -3.59
N ARG A 159 2.89 -26.16 -4.11
CA ARG A 159 3.94 -27.21 -4.06
C ARG A 159 4.43 -27.49 -2.65
N ILE A 160 4.56 -26.44 -1.81
CA ILE A 160 5.03 -26.61 -0.40
C ILE A 160 3.97 -27.34 0.43
N ILE A 161 2.68 -27.03 0.20
CA ILE A 161 1.56 -27.57 0.98
C ILE A 161 1.02 -28.86 0.37
N HIS A 162 1.41 -29.17 -0.88
CA HIS A 162 0.90 -30.32 -1.68
C HIS A 162 -0.63 -30.30 -1.88
N PHE A 163 -1.21 -29.10 -1.98
CA PHE A 163 -2.63 -28.88 -2.16
C PHE A 163 -2.88 -27.54 -2.83
N ASP A 164 -3.83 -27.48 -3.80
CA ASP A 164 -4.08 -26.32 -4.66
C ASP A 164 -5.47 -25.69 -4.46
N ASP A 165 -5.86 -25.49 -3.20
CA ASP A 165 -7.14 -24.93 -2.81
C ASP A 165 -7.09 -23.40 -2.60
N ILE A 166 -8.21 -22.73 -2.88
CA ILE A 166 -8.41 -21.29 -2.63
C ILE A 166 -8.17 -20.92 -1.16
N GLY A 167 -8.56 -21.80 -0.24
CA GLY A 167 -8.38 -21.58 1.21
C GLY A 167 -6.92 -21.33 1.57
N ILE A 168 -5.97 -21.97 0.89
CA ILE A 168 -4.54 -21.73 1.09
C ILE A 168 -4.16 -20.29 0.78
N LEU A 169 -4.69 -19.73 -0.32
CA LEU A 169 -4.41 -18.36 -0.72
C LEU A 169 -5.05 -17.34 0.25
N ARG A 170 -6.22 -17.66 0.83
CA ARG A 170 -6.81 -16.87 1.92
C ARG A 170 -5.97 -16.93 3.19
N VAL A 171 -5.43 -18.09 3.54
CA VAL A 171 -4.48 -18.23 4.66
C VAL A 171 -3.19 -17.42 4.40
N LEU A 172 -2.68 -17.39 3.18
CA LEU A 172 -1.55 -16.53 2.81
C LEU A 172 -1.85 -15.04 3.01
N ASN A 173 -3.08 -14.61 2.75
CA ASN A 173 -3.50 -13.25 3.06
C ASN A 173 -3.49 -12.96 4.56
N ILE A 174 -3.91 -13.93 5.41
CA ILE A 174 -3.77 -13.81 6.87
C ILE A 174 -2.29 -13.66 7.25
N VAL A 175 -1.40 -14.45 6.67
CA VAL A 175 0.05 -14.30 6.89
C VAL A 175 0.51 -12.90 6.49
N GLY A 176 0.04 -12.36 5.36
CA GLY A 176 0.32 -10.99 4.92
C GLY A 176 -0.13 -9.94 5.95
N ASN A 177 -1.32 -10.08 6.51
CA ASN A 177 -1.84 -9.21 7.56
C ASN A 177 -1.00 -9.31 8.86
N ILE A 178 -0.61 -10.52 9.27
CA ILE A 178 0.28 -10.73 10.43
C ILE A 178 1.64 -10.07 10.20
N LEU A 179 2.22 -10.23 9.01
CA LEU A 179 3.48 -9.57 8.65
C LEU A 179 3.33 -8.04 8.68
N THR A 180 2.23 -7.50 8.13
CA THR A 180 1.91 -6.07 8.19
C THR A 180 1.87 -5.56 9.61
N TYR A 181 1.14 -6.25 10.49
CA TYR A 181 1.04 -5.90 11.91
C TYR A 181 2.41 -5.87 12.60
N ILE A 182 3.20 -6.94 12.44
CA ILE A 182 4.52 -7.05 13.06
C ILE A 182 5.49 -6.01 12.49
N ALA A 183 5.49 -5.78 11.18
CA ALA A 183 6.37 -4.80 10.52
C ALA A 183 6.08 -3.37 11.01
N LEU A 184 4.82 -2.96 11.06
CA LEU A 184 4.41 -1.64 11.56
C LEU A 184 4.83 -1.45 13.03
N TYR A 185 4.63 -2.47 13.87
CA TYR A 185 5.10 -2.41 15.26
C TYR A 185 6.64 -2.28 15.37
N LYS A 186 7.39 -2.99 14.52
CA LYS A 186 8.85 -2.88 14.45
C LYS A 186 9.30 -1.50 13.94
N ILE A 187 8.59 -0.91 12.96
CA ILE A 187 8.84 0.44 12.47
C ILE A 187 8.56 1.48 13.57
N MET A 188 7.44 1.36 14.31
CA MET A 188 7.17 2.22 15.48
C MET A 188 8.28 2.12 16.53
N ASN A 189 8.77 0.90 16.82
CA ASN A 189 9.90 0.73 17.74
C ASN A 189 11.18 1.36 17.21
N LYS A 190 11.39 1.37 15.90
CA LYS A 190 12.54 2.04 15.29
C LYS A 190 12.42 3.57 15.41
N LEU A 191 11.25 4.14 15.11
CA LEU A 191 10.97 5.57 15.26
C LEU A 191 11.04 6.02 16.72
N SER A 192 10.79 5.14 17.69
CA SER A 192 10.86 5.46 19.11
C SER A 192 12.29 5.78 19.61
N LYS A 193 13.31 5.61 18.77
CA LYS A 193 14.68 6.07 19.05
C LYS A 193 14.86 7.58 18.85
N ASP A 194 14.11 8.14 17.91
CA ASP A 194 14.19 9.56 17.55
C ASP A 194 13.04 10.38 18.14
N TYR A 195 11.90 9.73 18.42
CA TYR A 195 10.66 10.38 18.83
C TYR A 195 9.99 9.65 19.99
N LYS A 196 9.17 10.36 20.77
CA LYS A 196 8.24 9.70 21.69
C LYS A 196 7.06 9.18 20.90
N VAL A 197 6.79 7.86 20.96
CA VAL A 197 5.78 7.17 20.18
C VAL A 197 4.70 6.58 21.09
N ASN A 198 3.44 6.96 20.85
CA ASN A 198 2.27 6.32 21.45
C ASN A 198 1.99 4.98 20.73
N LYS A 199 2.60 3.91 21.23
CA LYS A 199 2.43 2.57 20.61
C LYS A 199 1.02 2.03 20.74
N ILE A 200 0.25 2.46 21.73
CA ILE A 200 -1.14 2.04 21.91
C ILE A 200 -2.01 2.59 20.78
N LEU A 201 -1.83 3.87 20.43
CA LEU A 201 -2.52 4.44 19.26
C LEU A 201 -2.20 3.64 18.00
N GLY A 202 -0.91 3.37 17.73
CA GLY A 202 -0.52 2.60 16.55
C GLY A 202 -1.10 1.18 16.54
N ILE A 203 -1.06 0.48 17.67
CA ILE A 203 -1.65 -0.86 17.81
C ILE A 203 -3.16 -0.82 17.52
N ILE A 204 -3.88 0.12 18.09
CA ILE A 204 -5.32 0.24 17.89
C ILE A 204 -5.63 0.56 16.43
N LEU A 205 -4.93 1.52 15.82
CA LEU A 205 -5.11 1.84 14.40
C LEU A 205 -4.88 0.63 13.47
N ILE A 206 -3.93 -0.27 13.80
CA ILE A 206 -3.73 -1.49 13.02
C ILE A 206 -4.84 -2.51 13.28
N LEU A 207 -5.19 -2.74 14.56
CA LEU A 207 -6.20 -3.73 14.96
C LEU A 207 -7.57 -3.43 14.38
N THR A 208 -7.90 -2.16 14.30
CA THR A 208 -9.22 -1.69 13.90
C THR A 208 -9.27 -1.19 12.46
N PHE A 209 -8.20 -1.37 11.68
CA PHE A 209 -8.23 -1.16 10.24
C PHE A 209 -8.91 -2.38 9.58
N ILE A 210 -10.24 -2.42 9.72
CA ILE A 210 -11.08 -3.55 9.29
C ILE A 210 -10.94 -3.90 7.81
N PRO A 211 -10.71 -2.94 6.88
CA PRO A 211 -10.49 -3.26 5.47
C PRO A 211 -9.39 -4.28 5.21
N LEU A 212 -8.29 -4.28 5.99
CA LEU A 212 -7.25 -5.32 5.86
C LEU A 212 -7.77 -6.71 6.24
N ILE A 213 -8.64 -6.79 7.25
CA ILE A 213 -9.24 -8.05 7.70
C ILE A 213 -10.22 -8.55 6.64
N LEU A 214 -11.11 -7.69 6.15
CA LEU A 214 -12.10 -8.04 5.14
C LEU A 214 -11.44 -8.49 3.81
N LEU A 215 -10.37 -7.83 3.40
CA LEU A 215 -9.65 -8.17 2.16
C LEU A 215 -8.89 -9.50 2.21
N ASN A 216 -8.82 -10.20 3.35
CA ASN A 216 -8.12 -11.49 3.39
C ASN A 216 -8.83 -12.60 2.59
N THR A 217 -10.09 -12.40 2.20
CA THR A 217 -10.82 -13.27 1.27
C THR A 217 -10.46 -13.01 -0.20
N PHE A 218 -9.92 -11.82 -0.52
CA PHE A 218 -9.58 -11.39 -1.87
C PHE A 218 -8.19 -11.89 -2.29
N ILE A 219 -8.13 -12.91 -3.15
CA ILE A 219 -6.89 -13.61 -3.51
C ILE A 219 -6.17 -12.96 -4.71
N TYR A 220 -5.54 -11.81 -4.53
CA TYR A 220 -4.85 -11.11 -5.62
C TYR A 220 -3.44 -10.61 -5.24
N GLY A 221 -2.90 -11.13 -4.14
CA GLY A 221 -1.54 -10.83 -3.69
C GLY A 221 -1.35 -9.52 -2.94
N ASP A 222 -2.40 -8.72 -2.74
CA ASP A 222 -2.32 -7.38 -2.13
C ASP A 222 -1.77 -7.44 -0.70
N LEU A 223 -2.32 -8.31 0.15
CA LEU A 223 -1.99 -8.33 1.58
C LEU A 223 -0.61 -8.93 1.87
N LEU A 224 -0.25 -10.03 1.20
CA LEU A 224 1.07 -10.62 1.40
C LEU A 224 2.17 -9.71 0.85
N SER A 225 1.97 -9.07 -0.32
CA SER A 225 2.93 -8.11 -0.86
C SER A 225 3.10 -6.89 0.05
N LEU A 226 2.02 -6.41 0.68
CA LEU A 226 2.07 -5.31 1.64
C LEU A 226 2.95 -5.67 2.86
N GLY A 227 2.67 -6.82 3.50
CA GLY A 227 3.43 -7.27 4.67
C GLY A 227 4.92 -7.44 4.36
N LEU A 228 5.24 -8.05 3.22
CA LEU A 228 6.62 -8.25 2.77
C LEU A 228 7.31 -6.91 2.45
N SER A 229 6.63 -5.97 1.79
CA SER A 229 7.16 -4.64 1.50
C SER A 229 7.50 -3.87 2.78
N LEU A 230 6.63 -3.90 3.77
CA LEU A 230 6.87 -3.25 5.06
C LEU A 230 8.04 -3.87 5.83
N PHE A 231 8.21 -5.21 5.76
CA PHE A 231 9.41 -5.85 6.31
C PHE A 231 10.68 -5.46 5.56
N SER A 232 10.62 -5.35 4.22
CA SER A 232 11.75 -4.84 3.43
C SER A 232 12.16 -3.44 3.88
N ILE A 233 11.20 -2.51 4.07
CA ILE A 233 11.45 -1.17 4.62
C ILE A 233 12.13 -1.25 6.00
N TYR A 234 11.59 -2.05 6.91
CA TYR A 234 12.16 -2.23 8.24
C TYR A 234 13.61 -2.72 8.18
N PHE A 235 13.92 -3.69 7.32
CA PHE A 235 15.30 -4.18 7.16
C PHE A 235 16.23 -3.12 6.57
N ILE A 236 15.77 -2.31 5.63
CA ILE A 236 16.56 -1.18 5.11
C ILE A 236 16.84 -0.14 6.20
N MET A 237 15.83 0.21 7.04
CA MET A 237 16.05 1.06 8.21
C MET A 237 17.05 0.44 9.21
N LYS A 238 17.05 -0.88 9.35
CA LYS A 238 18.04 -1.60 10.17
C LYS A 238 19.43 -1.59 9.55
N TYR A 239 19.55 -1.67 8.24
CA TYR A 239 20.82 -1.55 7.55
C TYR A 239 21.47 -0.19 7.78
N THR A 240 20.73 0.91 7.64
CA THR A 240 21.29 2.25 7.85
C THR A 240 21.74 2.50 9.30
N GLU A 241 21.16 1.77 10.26
CA GLU A 241 21.58 1.82 11.68
C GLU A 241 22.82 0.98 11.96
N THR A 242 22.89 -0.25 11.42
CA THR A 242 23.87 -1.27 11.85
C THR A 242 24.96 -1.54 10.83
N ARG A 243 24.78 -1.15 9.60
CA ARG A 243 25.65 -1.42 8.42
C ARG A 243 25.88 -2.91 8.13
N LYS A 244 25.08 -3.82 8.71
CA LYS A 244 25.20 -5.27 8.47
C LYS A 244 24.54 -5.67 7.15
N LEU A 245 25.28 -6.38 6.28
CA LEU A 245 24.84 -6.78 4.94
C LEU A 245 23.65 -7.75 4.93
N VAL A 246 23.44 -8.49 6.01
CA VAL A 246 22.26 -9.38 6.12
C VAL A 246 20.94 -8.63 5.92
N TYR A 247 20.86 -7.36 6.37
CA TYR A 247 19.61 -6.61 6.28
C TYR A 247 19.24 -6.20 4.83
N PRO A 248 20.12 -5.62 4.00
CA PRO A 248 19.74 -5.30 2.63
C PRO A 248 19.50 -6.54 1.78
N ILE A 249 20.20 -7.66 2.04
CA ILE A 249 19.93 -8.94 1.38
C ILE A 249 18.52 -9.44 1.75
N SER A 250 18.17 -9.48 3.04
CA SER A 250 16.81 -9.84 3.48
C SER A 250 15.76 -8.91 2.89
N ALA A 251 16.01 -7.59 2.89
CA ALA A 251 15.12 -6.60 2.30
C ALA A 251 14.87 -6.86 0.80
N SER A 252 15.93 -7.20 0.04
CA SER A 252 15.81 -7.53 -1.38
C SER A 252 14.98 -8.79 -1.62
N ILE A 253 15.15 -9.83 -0.80
CA ILE A 253 14.38 -11.07 -0.92
C ILE A 253 12.89 -10.82 -0.63
N PHE A 254 12.58 -10.09 0.44
CA PHE A 254 11.19 -9.74 0.79
C PHE A 254 10.56 -8.87 -0.31
N MET A 255 11.29 -7.89 -0.82
CA MET A 255 10.80 -7.02 -1.89
C MET A 255 10.65 -7.75 -3.23
N MET A 256 11.53 -8.70 -3.53
CA MET A 256 11.43 -9.56 -4.71
C MET A 256 10.09 -10.30 -4.74
N ILE A 257 9.74 -10.99 -3.65
CA ILE A 257 8.47 -11.73 -3.56
C ILE A 257 7.28 -10.75 -3.62
N ALA A 258 7.37 -9.63 -2.91
CA ALA A 258 6.33 -8.60 -2.94
C ALA A 258 6.09 -8.06 -4.36
N TYR A 259 7.16 -7.73 -5.08
CA TYR A 259 7.10 -7.20 -6.44
C TYR A 259 6.61 -8.24 -7.46
N MET A 260 6.95 -9.53 -7.28
CA MET A 260 6.39 -10.62 -8.07
C MET A 260 4.86 -10.70 -7.93
N MET A 261 4.33 -10.39 -6.75
CA MET A 261 2.90 -10.43 -6.48
C MET A 261 2.18 -9.15 -6.94
N ARG A 262 2.79 -7.98 -6.72
CA ARG A 262 2.17 -6.67 -7.04
C ARG A 262 3.19 -5.67 -7.55
N MET A 263 3.06 -5.26 -8.80
CA MET A 263 3.99 -4.31 -9.44
C MET A 263 3.96 -2.90 -8.82
N ASN A 264 2.88 -2.51 -8.12
CA ASN A 264 2.83 -1.24 -7.40
C ASN A 264 3.84 -1.15 -6.23
N CYS A 265 4.45 -2.27 -5.82
CA CYS A 265 5.61 -2.29 -4.93
C CYS A 265 6.82 -1.53 -5.51
N LEU A 266 6.82 -1.20 -6.80
CA LEU A 266 7.82 -0.31 -7.42
C LEU A 266 7.94 1.03 -6.68
N ILE A 267 6.84 1.56 -6.12
CA ILE A 267 6.87 2.79 -5.33
C ILE A 267 7.73 2.62 -4.07
N TYR A 268 7.64 1.47 -3.41
CA TYR A 268 8.47 1.13 -2.26
C TYR A 268 9.95 0.97 -2.65
N ILE A 269 10.22 0.38 -3.82
CA ILE A 269 11.59 0.25 -4.35
C ILE A 269 12.20 1.63 -4.61
N ILE A 270 11.47 2.52 -5.30
CA ILE A 270 11.91 3.89 -5.59
C ILE A 270 12.16 4.67 -4.28
N ALA A 271 11.23 4.60 -3.33
CA ALA A 271 11.38 5.26 -2.04
C ALA A 271 12.60 4.73 -1.26
N THR A 272 12.87 3.42 -1.32
CA THR A 272 14.06 2.79 -0.73
C THR A 272 15.34 3.32 -1.36
N VAL A 273 15.39 3.42 -2.67
CA VAL A 273 16.55 3.98 -3.39
C VAL A 273 16.79 5.43 -2.98
N ILE A 274 15.74 6.26 -2.94
CA ILE A 274 15.83 7.66 -2.47
C ILE A 274 16.36 7.71 -1.05
N TYR A 275 15.83 6.89 -0.15
CA TYR A 275 16.26 6.82 1.25
C TYR A 275 17.75 6.44 1.39
N LEU A 276 18.23 5.43 0.66
CA LEU A 276 19.63 5.02 0.68
C LEU A 276 20.56 6.09 0.10
N ILE A 277 20.13 6.79 -0.96
CA ILE A 277 20.88 7.95 -1.51
C ILE A 277 20.96 9.06 -0.47
N LEU A 278 19.87 9.37 0.21
CA LEU A 278 19.86 10.38 1.28
C LEU A 278 20.77 9.99 2.45
N ASP A 279 20.84 8.70 2.80
CA ASP A 279 21.77 8.20 3.81
C ASP A 279 23.23 8.40 3.40
N ILE A 280 23.58 8.11 2.13
CA ILE A 280 24.92 8.38 1.57
C ILE A 280 25.26 9.88 1.65
N ILE A 281 24.34 10.76 1.23
CA ILE A 281 24.53 12.20 1.24
C ILE A 281 24.73 12.72 2.67
N LYS A 282 23.89 12.24 3.60
CA LYS A 282 23.97 12.65 5.02
C LYS A 282 25.31 12.30 5.64
N ASN A 283 25.82 11.11 5.34
CA ASN A 283 27.05 10.59 5.93
C ASN A 283 28.28 10.81 5.02
N TYR A 284 28.17 11.62 3.95
CA TYR A 284 29.19 11.77 2.92
C TYR A 284 30.57 12.18 3.45
N LYS A 285 30.60 13.05 4.46
CA LYS A 285 31.87 13.54 5.06
C LYS A 285 32.48 12.54 6.08
N ILE A 286 31.67 11.63 6.60
CA ILE A 286 32.06 10.67 7.64
C ILE A 286 32.51 9.35 7.00
N ASN A 287 31.82 8.90 5.96
CA ASN A 287 32.06 7.62 5.30
C ASN A 287 33.34 7.65 4.47
N THR A 288 34.12 6.59 4.57
CA THR A 288 35.30 6.33 3.70
C THR A 288 34.89 6.12 2.25
N LYS A 289 35.83 6.24 1.32
CA LYS A 289 35.59 5.95 -0.11
C LYS A 289 35.08 4.52 -0.31
N LYS A 290 35.63 3.55 0.43
CA LYS A 290 35.21 2.13 0.38
C LYS A 290 33.77 1.96 0.82
N GLU A 291 33.35 2.58 1.92
CA GLU A 291 31.97 2.49 2.41
C GLU A 291 30.96 3.10 1.42
N LYS A 292 31.29 4.22 0.79
CA LYS A 292 30.45 4.83 -0.25
C LYS A 292 30.26 3.89 -1.45
N ILE A 293 31.33 3.25 -1.90
CA ILE A 293 31.25 2.26 -2.99
C ILE A 293 30.35 1.09 -2.59
N ILE A 294 30.52 0.55 -1.38
CA ILE A 294 29.67 -0.54 -0.86
C ILE A 294 28.19 -0.11 -0.80
N GLN A 295 27.90 1.09 -0.34
CA GLN A 295 26.53 1.62 -0.29
C GLN A 295 25.91 1.75 -1.69
N CYS A 296 26.67 2.23 -2.69
CA CYS A 296 26.22 2.27 -4.08
C CYS A 296 25.97 0.87 -4.65
N LEU A 297 26.85 -0.09 -4.38
CA LEU A 297 26.66 -1.48 -4.79
C LEU A 297 25.42 -2.11 -4.16
N ILE A 298 25.12 -1.79 -2.89
CA ILE A 298 23.90 -2.26 -2.21
C ILE A 298 22.64 -1.70 -2.90
N ILE A 299 22.63 -0.44 -3.31
CA ILE A 299 21.49 0.13 -4.05
C ILE A 299 21.28 -0.64 -5.36
N ILE A 300 22.35 -0.85 -6.13
CA ILE A 300 22.29 -1.60 -7.40
C ILE A 300 21.81 -3.03 -7.15
N LEU A 301 22.37 -3.72 -6.17
CA LEU A 301 22.00 -5.08 -5.82
C LEU A 301 20.54 -5.17 -5.37
N TYR A 302 20.06 -4.21 -4.57
CA TYR A 302 18.67 -4.15 -4.14
C TYR A 302 17.71 -4.04 -5.32
N ILE A 303 17.98 -3.15 -6.28
CA ILE A 303 17.17 -2.99 -7.49
C ILE A 303 17.17 -4.29 -8.30
N ILE A 304 18.36 -4.84 -8.58
CA ILE A 304 18.53 -6.05 -9.39
C ILE A 304 17.77 -7.22 -8.76
N LEU A 305 18.00 -7.51 -7.49
CA LEU A 305 17.37 -8.65 -6.81
C LEU A 305 15.86 -8.47 -6.63
N SER A 306 15.37 -7.24 -6.45
CA SER A 306 13.94 -6.98 -6.30
C SER A 306 13.16 -7.11 -7.61
N MET A 307 13.75 -6.75 -8.77
CA MET A 307 12.99 -6.60 -10.02
C MET A 307 13.29 -7.67 -11.08
N ILE A 308 14.57 -8.05 -11.26
CA ILE A 308 14.97 -8.96 -12.35
C ILE A 308 14.30 -10.34 -12.26
N PRO A 309 14.17 -10.97 -11.08
CA PRO A 309 13.53 -12.29 -10.99
C PRO A 309 12.09 -12.32 -11.51
N THR A 310 11.32 -11.23 -11.32
CA THR A 310 9.98 -11.09 -11.89
C THR A 310 10.01 -11.20 -13.41
N THR A 311 10.90 -10.45 -14.06
CA THR A 311 11.05 -10.48 -15.53
C THR A 311 11.53 -11.84 -16.03
N LEU A 312 12.44 -12.50 -15.31
CA LEU A 312 12.92 -13.84 -15.67
C LEU A 312 11.80 -14.89 -15.61
N VAL A 313 10.98 -14.87 -14.56
CA VAL A 313 9.82 -15.76 -14.42
C VAL A 313 8.82 -15.53 -15.54
N GLN A 314 8.49 -14.27 -15.84
CA GLN A 314 7.57 -13.93 -16.94
C GLN A 314 8.10 -14.47 -18.29
N LYS A 315 9.35 -14.18 -18.64
CA LYS A 315 9.98 -14.67 -19.89
C LYS A 315 10.03 -16.19 -19.96
N TYR A 316 10.33 -16.86 -18.84
CA TYR A 316 10.37 -18.32 -18.78
C TYR A 316 9.02 -18.94 -19.15
N TYR A 317 7.93 -18.48 -18.51
CA TYR A 317 6.61 -19.05 -18.77
C TYR A 317 6.04 -18.65 -20.14
N LEU A 318 6.27 -17.42 -20.61
CA LEU A 318 5.88 -17.04 -21.99
C LEU A 318 6.56 -17.94 -23.02
N LYS A 319 7.87 -18.19 -22.85
CA LYS A 319 8.61 -19.10 -23.73
C LYS A 319 8.12 -20.55 -23.60
N LYS A 320 7.90 -21.03 -22.40
CA LYS A 320 7.42 -22.41 -22.13
C LYS A 320 6.11 -22.72 -22.82
N TYR A 321 5.19 -21.74 -22.87
CA TYR A 321 3.88 -21.89 -23.48
C TYR A 321 3.78 -21.29 -24.90
N ASN A 322 4.91 -20.92 -25.49
CA ASN A 322 5.01 -20.35 -26.85
C ASN A 322 4.14 -19.12 -27.09
N LEU A 323 4.06 -18.22 -26.10
CA LEU A 323 3.28 -16.99 -26.14
C LEU A 323 4.17 -15.79 -26.50
N LYS A 324 3.61 -14.82 -27.24
CA LYS A 324 4.32 -13.65 -27.73
C LYS A 324 4.35 -12.53 -26.67
N GLN A 325 5.52 -11.97 -26.41
CA GLN A 325 5.70 -10.89 -25.45
C GLN A 325 5.17 -9.55 -25.99
N GLU A 326 5.20 -9.34 -27.29
CA GLU A 326 4.79 -8.08 -27.93
C GLU A 326 3.30 -7.78 -27.78
N GLU A 327 2.48 -8.79 -27.55
CA GLU A 327 1.03 -8.66 -27.37
C GLU A 327 0.59 -8.29 -25.94
N ALA A 328 1.56 -7.91 -25.08
CA ALA A 328 1.24 -7.44 -23.74
C ALA A 328 0.30 -6.22 -23.76
N TYR A 329 -0.66 -6.22 -22.84
CA TYR A 329 -1.56 -5.08 -22.64
C TYR A 329 -0.73 -3.81 -22.37
N PRO A 330 -0.95 -2.73 -23.15
CA PRO A 330 -0.10 -1.56 -23.07
C PRO A 330 -0.37 -0.77 -21.80
N ASN A 331 0.66 -0.58 -20.97
CA ASN A 331 0.54 0.18 -19.72
C ASN A 331 0.07 1.63 -19.93
N ILE A 332 0.28 2.19 -21.12
CA ILE A 332 -0.20 3.54 -21.48
C ILE A 332 -1.73 3.65 -21.39
N SER A 333 -2.47 2.54 -21.50
CA SER A 333 -3.92 2.49 -21.33
C SER A 333 -4.35 2.94 -19.94
N TYR A 334 -3.61 2.55 -18.91
CA TYR A 334 -3.90 2.96 -17.52
C TYR A 334 -3.67 4.45 -17.29
N PHE A 335 -2.70 5.06 -18.03
CA PHE A 335 -2.51 6.51 -18.00
C PHE A 335 -3.64 7.24 -18.72
N LEU A 336 -4.12 6.73 -19.86
CA LEU A 336 -5.25 7.32 -20.57
C LEU A 336 -6.53 7.20 -19.72
N MET A 337 -6.84 6.02 -19.17
CA MET A 337 -7.96 5.82 -18.26
C MET A 337 -7.92 6.82 -17.09
N ALA A 338 -6.73 7.08 -16.56
CA ALA A 338 -6.52 8.02 -15.45
C ALA A 338 -6.97 9.45 -15.74
N MET A 339 -7.11 9.81 -17.02
CA MET A 339 -7.48 11.15 -17.51
C MET A 339 -8.86 11.20 -18.17
N GLU A 340 -9.54 10.07 -18.30
CA GLU A 340 -10.84 9.96 -18.95
C GLU A 340 -11.96 9.71 -17.94
N GLU A 341 -13.16 10.11 -18.33
CA GLU A 341 -14.37 9.80 -17.58
C GLU A 341 -14.72 8.32 -17.75
N SER A 342 -15.27 7.74 -16.72
CA SER A 342 -15.83 6.40 -16.74
C SER A 342 -17.21 6.42 -16.10
N TRP A 343 -18.07 5.46 -16.45
CA TRP A 343 -19.37 5.33 -15.80
C TRP A 343 -19.23 5.03 -14.29
N ARG A 344 -18.06 4.49 -13.87
CA ARG A 344 -17.75 4.27 -12.45
C ARG A 344 -17.49 5.58 -11.73
N GLU A 345 -16.55 6.34 -12.18
CA GLU A 345 -16.18 7.72 -11.80
C GLU A 345 -14.93 8.14 -12.61
N ASN A 346 -14.59 9.42 -12.58
CA ASN A 346 -13.44 10.00 -13.25
C ASN A 346 -12.12 9.27 -12.94
N GLY A 347 -11.41 8.88 -13.98
CA GLY A 347 -10.10 8.22 -13.86
C GLY A 347 -10.14 6.75 -13.42
N TRP A 348 -11.34 6.16 -13.25
CA TRP A 348 -11.52 4.73 -12.99
C TRP A 348 -11.44 3.91 -14.29
N TYR A 349 -11.42 2.58 -14.15
CA TYR A 349 -11.41 1.69 -15.31
C TYR A 349 -12.49 2.07 -16.31
N ASN A 350 -12.07 2.22 -17.57
CA ASN A 350 -12.93 2.57 -18.69
C ASN A 350 -12.92 1.41 -19.67
N GLU A 351 -14.10 0.81 -19.91
CA GLU A 351 -14.27 -0.37 -20.73
C GLU A 351 -13.87 -0.13 -22.19
N ASP A 352 -14.25 1.03 -22.76
CA ASP A 352 -13.97 1.34 -24.17
C ASP A 352 -12.46 1.39 -24.41
N ILE A 353 -11.71 2.05 -23.50
CA ILE A 353 -10.24 2.08 -23.56
C ILE A 353 -9.65 0.69 -23.33
N GLY A 354 -10.16 -0.03 -22.31
CA GLY A 354 -9.67 -1.35 -21.93
C GLY A 354 -9.87 -2.38 -23.04
N GLU A 355 -11.08 -2.49 -23.56
CA GLU A 355 -11.42 -3.44 -24.63
C GLU A 355 -10.72 -3.14 -25.96
N TYR A 356 -10.65 -1.85 -26.32
CA TYR A 356 -9.92 -1.46 -27.53
C TYR A 356 -8.44 -1.87 -27.42
N ALA A 357 -7.79 -1.60 -26.28
CA ALA A 357 -6.40 -1.97 -26.06
C ALA A 357 -6.16 -3.49 -26.04
N LEU A 358 -7.15 -4.27 -25.58
CA LEU A 358 -7.09 -5.74 -25.62
C LEU A 358 -7.18 -6.28 -27.06
N LYS A 359 -8.10 -5.72 -27.86
CA LYS A 359 -8.36 -6.16 -29.23
C LYS A 359 -7.31 -5.63 -30.22
N ASN A 360 -6.80 -4.42 -30.01
CA ASN A 360 -5.95 -3.66 -30.93
C ASN A 360 -4.65 -3.18 -30.25
N THR A 361 -3.91 -4.08 -29.61
CA THR A 361 -2.76 -3.76 -28.76
C THR A 361 -1.72 -2.85 -29.44
N GLU A 362 -1.35 -3.12 -30.69
CA GLU A 362 -0.35 -2.31 -31.42
C GLU A 362 -0.88 -0.93 -31.77
N ASN A 363 -2.13 -0.81 -32.23
CA ASN A 363 -2.74 0.49 -32.50
C ASN A 363 -2.87 1.31 -31.23
N ALA A 364 -3.26 0.71 -30.12
CA ALA A 364 -3.36 1.40 -28.81
C ALA A 364 -2.00 1.97 -28.36
N LYS A 365 -0.89 1.28 -28.62
CA LYS A 365 0.47 1.80 -28.32
C LYS A 365 0.80 3.08 -29.09
N ILE A 366 0.23 3.24 -30.30
CA ILE A 366 0.47 4.40 -31.19
C ILE A 366 -0.52 5.53 -30.90
N GLU A 367 -1.81 5.19 -30.76
CA GLU A 367 -2.89 6.19 -30.66
C GLU A 367 -3.00 6.81 -29.26
N TYR A 368 -2.79 6.01 -28.19
CA TYR A 368 -3.02 6.48 -26.82
C TYR A 368 -2.06 7.61 -26.37
N PRO A 369 -0.78 7.63 -26.76
CA PRO A 369 0.07 8.80 -26.50
C PRO A 369 -0.48 10.11 -27.08
N GLU A 370 -1.08 10.06 -28.28
CA GLU A 370 -1.69 11.25 -28.88
C GLU A 370 -2.97 11.65 -28.14
N LYS A 371 -3.85 10.71 -27.82
CA LYS A 371 -5.05 10.97 -26.99
C LYS A 371 -4.69 11.58 -25.63
N ILE A 372 -3.61 11.10 -24.99
CA ILE A 372 -3.11 11.70 -23.73
C ILE A 372 -2.67 13.15 -23.95
N LYS A 373 -1.96 13.46 -25.02
CA LYS A 373 -1.55 14.85 -25.34
C LYS A 373 -2.77 15.76 -25.56
N GLU A 374 -3.77 15.27 -26.30
CA GLU A 374 -5.03 16.01 -26.52
C GLU A 374 -5.76 16.25 -25.20
N ARG A 375 -5.82 15.23 -24.33
CA ARG A 375 -6.47 15.34 -23.03
C ARG A 375 -5.73 16.29 -22.10
N LEU A 376 -4.41 16.29 -22.09
CA LEU A 376 -3.59 17.26 -21.35
C LEU A 376 -3.83 18.68 -21.85
N LYS A 377 -3.90 18.89 -23.18
CA LYS A 377 -4.23 20.20 -23.77
C LYS A 377 -5.64 20.65 -23.38
N TYR A 378 -6.60 19.74 -23.37
CA TYR A 378 -7.95 20.02 -22.91
C TYR A 378 -7.99 20.46 -21.44
N PHE A 379 -7.27 19.77 -20.56
CA PHE A 379 -7.15 20.12 -19.15
C PHE A 379 -6.54 21.51 -18.95
N ILE A 380 -5.48 21.85 -19.69
CA ILE A 380 -4.85 23.18 -19.60
C ILE A 380 -5.82 24.27 -20.03
N ASN A 381 -6.61 24.04 -21.09
CA ASN A 381 -7.56 25.02 -21.64
C ASN A 381 -8.85 25.11 -20.80
N ASN A 382 -9.16 24.14 -19.96
CA ASN A 382 -10.38 24.07 -19.16
C ASN A 382 -10.08 23.86 -17.66
N PRO A 383 -9.47 24.83 -16.96
CA PRO A 383 -9.00 24.66 -15.59
C PRO A 383 -10.12 24.34 -14.59
N GLY A 384 -11.32 24.89 -14.77
CA GLY A 384 -12.48 24.60 -13.92
C GLY A 384 -12.89 23.11 -14.00
N TYR A 385 -12.99 22.59 -15.23
CA TYR A 385 -13.25 21.18 -15.47
C TYR A 385 -12.13 20.29 -14.88
N THR A 386 -10.86 20.69 -15.04
CA THR A 386 -9.71 19.94 -14.55
C THR A 386 -9.72 19.79 -13.04
N ILE A 387 -10.07 20.86 -12.33
CA ILE A 387 -10.20 20.85 -10.86
C ILE A 387 -11.33 19.90 -10.45
N ASP A 388 -12.50 19.98 -11.09
CA ASP A 388 -13.64 19.09 -10.80
C ASP A 388 -13.29 17.63 -11.08
N PHE A 389 -12.67 17.36 -12.24
CA PHE A 389 -12.24 16.02 -12.64
C PHE A 389 -11.33 15.37 -11.60
N TYR A 390 -10.21 16.04 -11.25
CA TYR A 390 -9.25 15.49 -10.30
C TYR A 390 -9.77 15.50 -8.86
N PHE A 391 -10.64 16.44 -8.51
CA PHE A 391 -11.34 16.42 -7.23
C PHE A 391 -12.19 15.14 -7.10
N LYS A 392 -13.03 14.83 -8.07
CA LYS A 392 -13.86 13.61 -8.08
C LYS A 392 -13.00 12.35 -8.06
N LYS A 393 -11.96 12.31 -8.89
CA LYS A 393 -11.00 11.21 -8.91
C LYS A 393 -10.35 10.97 -7.54
N VAL A 394 -9.85 12.00 -6.89
CA VAL A 394 -9.20 11.88 -5.57
C VAL A 394 -10.23 11.53 -4.49
N ALA A 395 -11.42 12.17 -4.51
CA ALA A 395 -12.49 11.91 -3.57
C ALA A 395 -12.98 10.45 -3.67
N SER A 396 -13.12 9.91 -4.89
CA SER A 396 -13.55 8.51 -5.11
C SER A 396 -12.59 7.48 -4.53
N MET A 397 -11.31 7.81 -4.40
CA MET A 397 -10.32 6.93 -3.77
C MET A 397 -10.19 7.16 -2.26
N TRP A 398 -10.09 8.44 -1.82
CA TRP A 398 -9.71 8.80 -0.45
C TRP A 398 -10.88 9.04 0.48
N ALA A 399 -12.11 9.17 -0.04
CA ALA A 399 -13.35 9.26 0.77
C ALA A 399 -14.23 8.01 0.66
N GLU A 400 -13.82 7.01 -0.12
CA GLU A 400 -14.34 5.64 -0.09
C GLU A 400 -13.58 4.85 0.98
N ASN A 401 -13.99 4.99 2.22
CA ASN A 401 -13.23 4.54 3.38
C ASN A 401 -13.41 3.06 3.73
N THR A 402 -14.10 2.27 2.91
CA THR A 402 -14.07 0.80 3.01
C THR A 402 -13.01 0.17 2.09
N TYR A 403 -12.43 0.95 1.19
CA TYR A 403 -11.36 0.54 0.28
C TYR A 403 -11.71 -0.71 -0.53
N SER A 404 -12.94 -0.75 -1.07
CA SER A 404 -13.54 -1.88 -1.81
C SER A 404 -13.63 -3.18 -0.99
N SER A 405 -13.37 -3.18 0.31
CA SER A 405 -13.33 -4.40 1.12
C SER A 405 -14.72 -4.99 1.38
N VAL A 406 -15.75 -4.17 1.56
CA VAL A 406 -17.14 -4.62 1.75
C VAL A 406 -17.64 -5.29 0.48
N ARG A 407 -17.52 -4.62 -0.67
CA ARG A 407 -17.89 -5.14 -1.97
C ARG A 407 -17.18 -6.47 -2.30
N SER A 408 -15.93 -6.62 -1.90
CA SER A 408 -15.17 -7.86 -2.14
C SER A 408 -15.70 -9.07 -1.36
N ASN A 409 -16.53 -8.86 -0.34
CA ASN A 409 -17.08 -9.92 0.51
C ASN A 409 -18.59 -10.14 0.34
N ILE A 410 -19.33 -9.10 -0.06
CA ILE A 410 -20.78 -9.09 -0.06
C ILE A 410 -21.27 -8.67 -1.43
N GLY A 411 -21.97 -9.58 -2.12
CA GLY A 411 -22.52 -9.33 -3.44
C GLY A 411 -23.95 -8.78 -3.45
N ASP A 412 -24.66 -8.84 -2.30
CA ASP A 412 -25.98 -8.27 -2.15
C ASP A 412 -25.88 -6.79 -1.73
N GLU A 413 -26.57 -5.89 -2.42
CA GLU A 413 -26.46 -4.44 -2.21
C GLU A 413 -27.03 -4.01 -0.85
N ASP A 414 -28.16 -4.59 -0.42
CA ASP A 414 -28.80 -4.22 0.84
C ASP A 414 -28.00 -4.69 2.05
N GLU A 415 -27.40 -5.87 1.96
CA GLU A 415 -26.50 -6.37 3.00
C GLU A 415 -25.20 -5.58 3.05
N ALA A 416 -24.61 -5.31 1.88
CA ALA A 416 -23.40 -4.50 1.76
C ALA A 416 -23.59 -3.13 2.40
N LYS A 417 -24.70 -2.45 2.15
CA LYS A 417 -25.00 -1.11 2.66
C LYS A 417 -25.11 -1.06 4.19
N LYS A 418 -25.67 -2.10 4.82
CA LYS A 418 -25.78 -2.18 6.30
C LYS A 418 -24.41 -2.20 6.99
N ILE A 419 -23.39 -2.81 6.34
CA ILE A 419 -22.04 -2.89 6.89
C ILE A 419 -21.21 -1.69 6.43
N TYR A 420 -21.43 -1.22 5.20
CA TYR A 420 -20.69 -0.15 4.58
C TYR A 420 -20.73 1.16 5.37
N GLU A 421 -21.93 1.64 5.70
CA GLU A 421 -22.11 2.96 6.32
C GLU A 421 -21.39 3.09 7.68
N PRO A 422 -21.58 2.18 8.65
CA PRO A 422 -20.89 2.28 9.93
C PRO A 422 -19.38 2.07 9.81
N LEU A 423 -18.95 1.16 8.94
CA LEU A 423 -17.52 0.92 8.69
C LEU A 423 -16.86 2.14 8.04
N ALA A 424 -17.46 2.69 7.00
CA ALA A 424 -16.93 3.87 6.30
C ALA A 424 -16.83 5.08 7.24
N CYS A 425 -17.84 5.28 8.12
CA CYS A 425 -17.82 6.35 9.13
C CYS A 425 -16.62 6.18 10.09
N TYR A 426 -16.43 4.97 10.61
CA TYR A 426 -15.33 4.65 11.53
C TYR A 426 -13.97 4.82 10.85
N GLU A 427 -13.76 4.21 9.69
CA GLU A 427 -12.47 4.25 8.96
C GLU A 427 -12.14 5.68 8.51
N LYS A 428 -13.14 6.47 8.14
CA LYS A 428 -12.99 7.89 7.86
C LYS A 428 -12.48 8.66 9.08
N ALA A 429 -13.05 8.41 10.26
CA ALA A 429 -12.59 9.03 11.50
C ALA A 429 -11.13 8.64 11.82
N MET A 430 -10.74 7.38 11.59
CA MET A 430 -9.37 6.89 11.80
C MET A 430 -8.39 7.47 10.78
N LEU A 431 -8.77 7.59 9.51
CA LEU A 431 -7.95 8.24 8.48
C LEU A 431 -7.74 9.72 8.79
N MET A 432 -8.80 10.43 9.20
CA MET A 432 -8.71 11.85 9.60
C MET A 432 -7.83 12.02 10.83
N LEU A 433 -8.02 11.21 11.88
CA LEU A 433 -7.16 11.19 13.07
C LEU A 433 -5.68 10.99 12.69
N SER A 434 -5.41 9.97 11.89
CA SER A 434 -4.06 9.67 11.43
C SER A 434 -3.45 10.83 10.63
N SER A 435 -4.23 11.43 9.72
CA SER A 435 -3.79 12.56 8.89
C SER A 435 -3.48 13.82 9.72
N VAL A 436 -4.34 14.13 10.71
CA VAL A 436 -4.13 15.27 11.62
C VAL A 436 -2.89 15.04 12.50
N CYS A 437 -2.75 13.84 13.09
CA CYS A 437 -1.57 13.50 13.87
C CYS A 437 -0.28 13.58 13.05
N CYS A 438 -0.30 13.08 11.81
CA CYS A 438 0.81 13.18 10.86
C CYS A 438 1.16 14.64 10.54
N LEU A 439 0.16 15.49 10.31
CA LEU A 439 0.36 16.92 10.05
C LEU A 439 0.99 17.61 11.23
N ILE A 440 0.49 17.39 12.46
CA ILE A 440 1.04 17.94 13.69
C ILE A 440 2.49 17.48 13.89
N THR A 441 2.78 16.20 13.65
CA THR A 441 4.13 15.64 13.77
C THR A 441 5.11 16.37 12.89
N ILE A 442 4.77 16.67 11.65
CA ILE A 442 5.65 17.39 10.73
C ILE A 442 5.80 18.86 11.11
N ILE A 443 4.72 19.55 11.50
CA ILE A 443 4.78 20.95 11.90
C ILE A 443 5.70 21.11 13.12
N LYS A 444 5.61 20.22 14.11
CA LYS A 444 6.46 20.25 15.31
C LYS A 444 7.93 19.91 15.03
N ASN A 445 8.19 19.02 14.07
CA ASN A 445 9.52 18.49 13.79
C ASN A 445 10.16 19.03 12.50
N LYS A 446 9.56 20.01 11.83
CA LYS A 446 9.91 20.48 10.46
C LYS A 446 11.40 20.76 10.20
N ASN A 447 12.17 21.11 11.24
CA ASN A 447 13.59 21.43 11.13
C ASN A 447 14.52 20.26 11.46
N ASN A 448 13.99 19.12 11.92
CA ASN A 448 14.76 17.99 12.45
C ASN A 448 14.10 16.63 12.13
N LEU A 449 13.70 16.42 10.89
CA LEU A 449 13.14 15.14 10.47
C LEU A 449 14.23 14.06 10.46
N SER A 450 13.94 12.89 11.05
CA SER A 450 14.82 11.73 10.89
C SER A 450 14.72 11.16 9.47
N LEU A 451 15.77 10.51 9.00
CA LEU A 451 15.73 9.86 7.68
C LEU A 451 14.63 8.79 7.62
N ASP A 452 14.43 8.04 8.70
CA ASP A 452 13.40 7.01 8.79
C ASP A 452 12.00 7.59 8.61
N LEU A 453 11.75 8.79 9.17
CA LEU A 453 10.49 9.49 8.98
C LEU A 453 10.33 10.00 7.54
N ILE A 454 11.38 10.58 6.95
CA ILE A 454 11.39 11.02 5.54
C ILE A 454 11.11 9.83 4.61
N PHE A 455 11.63 8.65 4.93
CA PHE A 455 11.39 7.45 4.15
C PHE A 455 9.90 7.09 4.05
N LEU A 456 9.20 7.02 5.19
CA LEU A 456 7.76 6.75 5.23
C LEU A 456 6.95 7.82 4.49
N ILE A 457 7.31 9.09 4.68
CA ILE A 457 6.71 10.23 3.98
C ILE A 457 6.89 10.08 2.46
N THR A 458 8.07 9.68 2.01
CA THR A 458 8.37 9.50 0.58
C THR A 458 7.52 8.40 -0.05
N ILE A 459 7.27 7.29 0.68
CA ILE A 459 6.39 6.21 0.21
C ILE A 459 4.96 6.74 0.01
N PHE A 460 4.43 7.47 1.00
CA PHE A 460 3.09 8.03 0.91
C PHE A 460 2.95 9.02 -0.26
N ILE A 461 3.88 9.98 -0.38
CA ILE A 461 3.88 10.97 -1.48
C ILE A 461 3.96 10.26 -2.83
N GLY A 462 4.86 9.27 -2.95
CA GLY A 462 5.00 8.47 -4.16
C GLY A 462 3.71 7.77 -4.54
N GLY A 463 3.04 7.15 -3.57
CA GLY A 463 1.76 6.48 -3.78
C GLY A 463 0.65 7.44 -4.16
N PHE A 464 0.52 8.55 -3.45
CA PHE A 464 -0.49 9.57 -3.75
C PHE A 464 -0.30 10.14 -5.16
N ALA A 465 0.93 10.57 -5.50
CA ALA A 465 1.24 11.14 -6.81
C ALA A 465 1.08 10.13 -7.96
N PHE A 466 1.46 8.87 -7.73
CA PHE A 466 1.30 7.82 -8.73
C PHE A 466 -0.17 7.61 -9.10
N HIS A 467 -1.07 7.54 -8.13
CA HIS A 467 -2.49 7.29 -8.39
C HIS A 467 -3.26 8.51 -8.92
N ILE A 468 -2.68 9.71 -8.90
CA ILE A 468 -3.19 10.83 -9.70
C ILE A 468 -3.03 10.54 -11.20
N LEU A 469 -1.92 9.90 -11.60
CA LEU A 469 -1.54 9.63 -12.99
C LEU A 469 -1.91 8.24 -13.49
N TRP A 470 -2.39 7.36 -12.62
CA TRP A 470 -2.75 5.98 -12.91
C TRP A 470 -4.24 5.76 -12.74
N GLU A 471 -4.78 4.70 -13.34
CA GLU A 471 -6.16 4.25 -13.11
C GLU A 471 -6.50 4.28 -11.61
N ALA A 472 -7.65 4.86 -11.28
CA ALA A 472 -8.11 4.98 -9.90
C ALA A 472 -8.81 3.71 -9.40
N LYS A 473 -8.55 3.34 -8.15
CA LYS A 473 -9.30 2.35 -7.38
C LYS A 473 -9.03 2.56 -5.89
N SER A 474 -10.07 2.55 -5.06
CA SER A 474 -9.90 2.85 -3.62
C SER A 474 -9.00 1.84 -2.91
N ARG A 475 -9.03 0.56 -3.28
CA ARG A 475 -8.13 -0.48 -2.74
C ARG A 475 -6.64 -0.19 -2.97
N TYR A 476 -6.28 0.50 -4.05
CA TYR A 476 -4.89 0.74 -4.40
C TYR A 476 -4.16 1.67 -3.43
N ILE A 477 -4.88 2.47 -2.63
CA ILE A 477 -4.26 3.40 -1.69
C ILE A 477 -3.96 2.79 -0.31
N ILE A 478 -4.46 1.59 0.01
CA ILE A 478 -4.22 0.90 1.29
C ILE A 478 -2.72 0.83 1.64
N PRO A 479 -1.80 0.45 0.72
CA PRO A 479 -0.37 0.37 1.02
C PRO A 479 0.23 1.69 1.52
N TYR A 480 -0.37 2.83 1.16
CA TYR A 480 0.10 4.16 1.56
C TYR A 480 -0.58 4.67 2.81
N ILE A 481 -1.82 4.25 3.08
CA ILE A 481 -2.53 4.58 4.33
C ILE A 481 -1.84 3.93 5.53
N VAL A 482 -1.44 2.67 5.42
CA VAL A 482 -0.83 1.95 6.53
C VAL A 482 0.51 2.56 6.98
N VAL A 483 1.24 3.25 6.11
CA VAL A 483 2.47 3.96 6.50
C VAL A 483 2.19 5.25 7.27
N LEU A 484 0.96 5.77 7.28
CA LEU A 484 0.58 6.88 8.16
C LEU A 484 0.54 6.44 9.62
N ILE A 485 0.22 5.18 9.92
CA ILE A 485 0.03 4.67 11.28
C ILE A 485 1.27 4.89 12.18
N PRO A 486 2.49 4.47 11.81
CA PRO A 486 3.67 4.73 12.63
C PRO A 486 3.99 6.23 12.76
N ILE A 487 3.67 7.04 11.75
CA ILE A 487 3.88 8.50 11.78
C ILE A 487 2.87 9.15 12.74
N ALA A 488 1.59 8.78 12.63
CA ALA A 488 0.51 9.27 13.49
C ALA A 488 0.75 8.97 14.98
N SER A 489 1.50 7.91 15.26
CA SER A 489 1.84 7.50 16.62
C SER A 489 2.92 8.39 17.29
N ILE A 490 3.58 9.31 16.58
CA ILE A 490 4.60 10.20 17.12
C ILE A 490 3.97 11.37 17.88
N ILE A 491 4.37 11.59 19.16
CA ILE A 491 3.75 12.59 20.03
C ILE A 491 4.65 13.82 20.27
N ILE A 492 5.97 13.64 20.38
CA ILE A 492 6.90 14.67 20.87
C ILE A 492 7.99 15.01 19.86
N ASP A 493 8.47 16.28 19.93
CA ASP A 493 9.61 16.79 19.17
C ASP A 493 10.90 15.99 19.47
N ARG A 494 11.63 15.65 18.42
CA ARG A 494 12.94 14.99 18.48
C ARG A 494 13.97 15.74 19.34
N LYS A 495 13.86 17.08 19.41
CA LYS A 495 14.78 17.92 20.21
C LYS A 495 14.79 17.59 21.70
N GLU A 496 13.66 17.18 22.27
CA GLU A 496 13.58 16.80 23.67
C GLU A 496 14.35 15.52 23.96
N ILE A 497 14.33 14.56 23.03
CA ILE A 497 15.06 13.29 23.17
C ILE A 497 16.56 13.54 23.09
N MET A 498 17.01 14.29 22.08
CA MET A 498 18.43 14.62 21.91
C MET A 498 19.01 15.44 23.06
N LYS A 499 18.18 16.27 23.72
CA LYS A 499 18.60 17.02 24.93
C LYS A 499 18.81 16.07 26.10
N LYS A 500 17.95 15.05 26.25
CA LYS A 500 18.11 14.03 27.31
C LYS A 500 19.36 13.17 27.08
N ASP A 501 19.64 12.78 25.83
CA ASP A 501 20.83 11.98 25.51
C ASP A 501 22.13 12.76 25.70
N LYS A 502 22.16 14.09 25.41
CA LYS A 502 23.27 14.95 25.70
C LYS A 502 23.53 15.10 27.21
N ILE A 503 22.47 15.23 28.01
CA ILE A 503 22.57 15.30 29.46
C ILE A 503 23.14 13.99 30.01
N LYS A 504 22.61 12.83 29.51
CA LYS A 504 23.08 11.49 29.92
C LYS A 504 24.56 11.25 29.60
N LEU A 505 25.04 11.71 28.43
CA LEU A 505 26.45 11.64 28.02
C LEU A 505 27.36 12.60 28.82
N LEU A 506 26.79 13.66 29.42
CA LEU A 506 27.53 14.56 30.30
C LEU A 506 27.61 14.03 31.76
N ASP A 507 26.59 13.27 32.18
CA ASP A 507 26.53 12.61 33.48
C ASP A 507 27.37 11.30 33.53
N GLU A 508 27.72 10.73 32.37
CA GLU A 508 28.59 9.54 32.25
C GLU A 508 30.09 9.91 32.02
N LYS A 509 30.42 11.18 31.90
CA LYS A 509 31.80 11.72 31.87
C LYS A 509 32.18 12.39 33.20
#